data_9090f2fd8420506bee4d268c4f1c2629
#
_entry.id   9090f2fd8420506bee4d268c4f1c2629
#
_cell.length_a   1.000
_cell.length_b   1.000
_cell.length_c   1.000
_cell.angle_alpha   90.00
_cell.angle_beta   90.00
_cell.angle_gamma   90.00
#
_symmetry.space_group_name_H-M   'P 1'
#
loop_
_entity.id
_entity.type
_entity.pdbx_description
1 polymer ?
#
loop_
_entity_poly.entity_id
_entity_poly.type
_entity_poly.pdbx_seq_one_letter_code
_entity_poly.pdbx_strand_id
1 'polypeptide(L)'
;MHFTLGFSPCPNDTFIFDALVNQKIDTEGMTFDVYLEDVQTLNDWAKSEKLNISKISYGVLPIVQETYSLLSSGGALGKGVGPLLIAKKPIVDLESVNEMKIAVPGINTTANLLFSMAFPNAKNKQFLVFHEIEAAVLSGAVDAGVIIHENRFTYLDKGLVKLIDLGAYWEEKLNCPIPLGGIIMQNKFDQNTQSKIESLIKKSVEYAFENYPQITDYVRGHAQEMSESVMRQHIDLYVNNFSIDLGIEGKKAVETLLDVYKKTNAI
;
A
#
# COMPACT_ATOMS: atom_id res chain seq x y z
N MET A 1 13.61 -19.92 -14.35
CA MET A 1 12.91 -20.19 -13.06
C MET A 1 11.50 -19.63 -13.15
N HIS A 2 10.53 -20.28 -12.46
CA HIS A 2 9.14 -19.88 -12.48
C HIS A 2 8.68 -19.49 -11.07
N PHE A 3 7.94 -18.35 -10.95
CA PHE A 3 7.53 -17.78 -9.66
C PHE A 3 6.05 -17.43 -9.67
N THR A 4 5.41 -17.50 -8.52
CA THR A 4 4.10 -16.88 -8.27
C THR A 4 4.32 -15.47 -7.73
N LEU A 5 3.65 -14.47 -8.33
CA LEU A 5 3.79 -13.05 -8.01
C LEU A 5 2.41 -12.43 -7.78
N GLY A 6 2.20 -11.86 -6.60
CA GLY A 6 0.97 -11.16 -6.24
C GLY A 6 1.17 -9.66 -6.07
N PHE A 7 0.26 -8.86 -6.64
CA PHE A 7 0.19 -7.41 -6.43
C PHE A 7 -1.23 -6.89 -6.70
N SER A 8 -1.49 -5.63 -6.34
CA SER A 8 -2.84 -5.09 -6.52
C SER A 8 -3.12 -4.68 -7.98
N PRO A 9 -4.40 -4.69 -8.42
CA PRO A 9 -4.77 -4.17 -9.74
C PRO A 9 -4.67 -2.64 -9.83
N CYS A 10 -4.28 -1.95 -8.75
CA CYS A 10 -4.18 -0.49 -8.72
C CYS A 10 -3.11 0.05 -9.67
N PRO A 11 -3.28 1.28 -10.20
CA PRO A 11 -2.38 1.87 -11.19
C PRO A 11 -0.90 1.90 -10.79
N ASN A 12 -0.58 2.12 -9.52
CA ASN A 12 0.81 2.13 -9.05
C ASN A 12 1.49 0.76 -9.18
N ASP A 13 0.80 -0.33 -8.80
CA ASP A 13 1.40 -1.66 -8.84
C ASP A 13 1.44 -2.20 -10.28
N THR A 14 0.36 -2.02 -11.05
CA THR A 14 0.35 -2.41 -12.46
C THR A 14 1.38 -1.64 -13.27
N PHE A 15 1.64 -0.36 -12.95
CA PHE A 15 2.71 0.44 -13.56
C PHE A 15 4.11 -0.13 -13.22
N ILE A 16 4.35 -0.49 -11.95
CA ILE A 16 5.62 -1.08 -11.50
C ILE A 16 5.91 -2.41 -12.19
N PHE A 17 4.91 -3.28 -12.31
CA PHE A 17 5.11 -4.67 -12.74
C PHE A 17 4.85 -4.93 -14.23
N ASP A 18 4.24 -4.01 -14.97
CA ASP A 18 3.88 -4.20 -16.39
C ASP A 18 5.07 -4.68 -17.25
N ALA A 19 6.21 -4.03 -17.15
CA ALA A 19 7.36 -4.38 -17.99
C ALA A 19 7.94 -5.76 -17.63
N LEU A 20 7.86 -6.15 -16.37
CA LEU A 20 8.31 -7.46 -15.89
C LEU A 20 7.38 -8.58 -16.37
N VAL A 21 6.08 -8.45 -16.12
CA VAL A 21 5.12 -9.54 -16.35
C VAL A 21 4.72 -9.68 -17.80
N ASN A 22 4.78 -8.61 -18.58
CA ASN A 22 4.55 -8.60 -20.03
C ASN A 22 5.84 -8.68 -20.87
N GLN A 23 6.98 -9.04 -20.24
CA GLN A 23 8.26 -9.31 -20.91
C GLN A 23 8.74 -8.14 -21.79
N LYS A 24 8.48 -6.89 -21.38
CA LYS A 24 8.99 -5.69 -22.07
C LYS A 24 10.46 -5.41 -21.75
N ILE A 25 11.00 -6.10 -20.75
CA ILE A 25 12.42 -6.14 -20.37
C ILE A 25 12.91 -7.58 -20.45
N ASP A 26 14.23 -7.76 -20.56
CA ASP A 26 14.83 -9.10 -20.44
C ASP A 26 14.70 -9.60 -19.01
N THR A 27 13.93 -10.68 -18.83
CA THR A 27 13.67 -11.31 -17.53
C THR A 27 14.71 -12.41 -17.20
N GLU A 28 15.77 -12.54 -17.97
CA GLU A 28 16.84 -13.54 -17.77
C GLU A 28 16.28 -14.99 -17.69
N GLY A 29 15.21 -15.26 -18.46
CA GLY A 29 14.50 -16.55 -18.47
C GLY A 29 13.63 -16.83 -17.25
N MET A 30 13.34 -15.82 -16.43
CA MET A 30 12.37 -15.93 -15.33
C MET A 30 10.95 -15.66 -15.85
N THR A 31 9.99 -16.41 -15.33
CA THR A 31 8.57 -16.31 -15.69
C THR A 31 7.70 -16.22 -14.44
N PHE A 32 6.53 -15.60 -14.56
CA PHE A 32 5.67 -15.27 -13.41
C PHE A 32 4.21 -15.68 -13.67
N ASP A 33 3.63 -16.43 -12.73
CA ASP A 33 2.18 -16.53 -12.61
C ASP A 33 1.68 -15.35 -11.76
N VAL A 34 0.87 -14.49 -12.37
CA VAL A 34 0.42 -13.24 -11.76
C VAL A 34 -0.93 -13.41 -11.08
N TYR A 35 -1.04 -12.93 -9.86
CA TYR A 35 -2.27 -12.89 -9.05
C TYR A 35 -2.56 -11.44 -8.67
N LEU A 36 -3.70 -10.93 -9.14
CA LEU A 36 -4.16 -9.56 -8.86
C LEU A 36 -5.24 -9.60 -7.79
N GLU A 37 -4.92 -9.08 -6.61
CA GLU A 37 -5.80 -9.10 -5.46
C GLU A 37 -5.67 -7.81 -4.63
N ASP A 38 -6.67 -7.51 -3.81
CA ASP A 38 -6.56 -6.40 -2.87
C ASP A 38 -5.46 -6.65 -1.82
N VAL A 39 -4.97 -5.54 -1.24
CA VAL A 39 -3.81 -5.59 -0.33
C VAL A 39 -4.07 -6.40 0.94
N GLN A 40 -5.31 -6.47 1.45
CA GLN A 40 -5.59 -7.28 2.64
C GLN A 40 -5.58 -8.77 2.30
N THR A 41 -6.12 -9.16 1.15
CA THR A 41 -6.02 -10.54 0.65
C THR A 41 -4.57 -10.95 0.46
N LEU A 42 -3.73 -10.08 -0.15
CA LEU A 42 -2.29 -10.33 -0.29
C LEU A 42 -1.58 -10.45 1.06
N ASN A 43 -1.94 -9.63 2.05
CA ASN A 43 -1.42 -9.74 3.41
C ASN A 43 -1.77 -11.11 4.06
N ASP A 44 -3.01 -11.58 3.88
CA ASP A 44 -3.44 -12.89 4.41
C ASP A 44 -2.75 -14.05 3.67
N TRP A 45 -2.53 -13.90 2.37
CA TRP A 45 -1.75 -14.87 1.59
C TRP A 45 -0.27 -14.90 1.99
N ALA A 46 0.33 -13.76 2.34
CA ALA A 46 1.68 -13.71 2.87
C ALA A 46 1.80 -14.45 4.21
N LYS A 47 0.83 -14.29 5.11
CA LYS A 47 0.78 -15.03 6.40
C LYS A 47 0.66 -16.54 6.22
N SER A 48 0.04 -16.99 5.13
CA SER A 48 -0.10 -18.41 4.78
C SER A 48 0.97 -18.90 3.78
N GLU A 49 1.97 -18.09 3.47
CA GLU A 49 3.10 -18.39 2.58
C GLU A 49 2.67 -18.85 1.16
N LYS A 50 1.51 -18.36 0.69
CA LYS A 50 0.89 -18.82 -0.55
C LYS A 50 1.68 -18.48 -1.81
N LEU A 51 2.34 -17.31 -1.86
CA LEU A 51 3.05 -16.82 -3.04
C LEU A 51 4.55 -16.71 -2.80
N ASN A 52 5.34 -16.89 -3.86
CA ASN A 52 6.80 -16.74 -3.79
C ASN A 52 7.20 -15.29 -3.59
N ILE A 53 6.52 -14.37 -4.30
CA ILE A 53 6.74 -12.93 -4.27
C ILE A 53 5.39 -12.26 -4.10
N SER A 54 5.29 -11.29 -3.22
CA SER A 54 4.03 -10.57 -2.99
C SER A 54 4.23 -9.11 -2.65
N LYS A 55 3.36 -8.26 -3.16
CA LYS A 55 3.11 -6.96 -2.57
C LYS A 55 2.39 -7.15 -1.25
N ILE A 56 2.78 -6.38 -0.24
CA ILE A 56 2.14 -6.36 1.08
C ILE A 56 2.04 -4.92 1.59
N SER A 57 1.14 -4.71 2.56
CA SER A 57 1.24 -3.55 3.45
C SER A 57 2.43 -3.70 4.38
N TYR A 58 3.17 -2.62 4.66
CA TYR A 58 4.21 -2.70 5.71
C TYR A 58 3.65 -3.03 7.10
N GLY A 59 2.34 -2.80 7.32
CA GLY A 59 1.68 -3.19 8.55
C GLY A 59 1.68 -4.70 8.85
N VAL A 60 1.78 -5.58 7.83
CA VAL A 60 1.89 -7.03 8.03
C VAL A 60 3.35 -7.52 8.12
N LEU A 61 4.32 -6.71 7.70
CA LEU A 61 5.73 -7.11 7.65
C LEU A 61 6.24 -7.72 8.96
N PRO A 62 5.93 -7.17 10.16
CA PRO A 62 6.37 -7.76 11.43
C PRO A 62 5.93 -9.20 11.65
N ILE A 63 4.83 -9.62 11.01
CA ILE A 63 4.25 -10.97 11.15
C ILE A 63 4.93 -11.97 10.22
N VAL A 64 5.38 -11.50 9.03
CA VAL A 64 5.87 -12.37 7.95
C VAL A 64 7.38 -12.35 7.76
N GLN A 65 8.11 -11.51 8.48
CA GLN A 65 9.56 -11.30 8.30
C GLN A 65 10.44 -12.53 8.61
N GLU A 66 9.91 -13.54 9.29
CA GLU A 66 10.64 -14.81 9.53
C GLU A 66 10.63 -15.71 8.28
N THR A 67 9.59 -15.60 7.43
CA THR A 67 9.40 -16.45 6.25
C THR A 67 9.66 -15.73 4.95
N TYR A 68 9.69 -14.40 4.99
CA TYR A 68 9.92 -13.54 3.83
C TYR A 68 11.00 -12.48 4.11
N SER A 69 11.79 -12.19 3.08
CA SER A 69 12.69 -11.03 3.01
C SER A 69 11.99 -9.87 2.31
N LEU A 70 12.16 -8.66 2.84
CA LEU A 70 11.75 -7.42 2.16
C LEU A 70 12.75 -7.09 1.05
N LEU A 71 12.25 -6.86 -0.18
CA LEU A 71 13.04 -6.36 -1.29
C LEU A 71 13.12 -4.83 -1.25
N SER A 72 14.20 -4.26 -1.74
CA SER A 72 14.41 -2.81 -1.77
C SER A 72 13.69 -2.11 -2.91
N SER A 73 13.21 -2.84 -3.92
CA SER A 73 12.54 -2.30 -5.11
C SER A 73 11.04 -2.59 -5.11
N GLY A 74 10.22 -1.77 -5.80
CA GLY A 74 8.78 -1.93 -5.97
C GLY A 74 7.94 -1.42 -4.79
N GLY A 75 8.56 -0.78 -3.80
CA GLY A 75 7.85 -0.23 -2.65
C GLY A 75 7.05 1.04 -2.98
N ALA A 76 5.95 1.24 -2.25
CA ALA A 76 5.19 2.49 -2.17
C ALA A 76 5.53 3.16 -0.83
N LEU A 77 6.30 4.24 -0.88
CA LEU A 77 6.81 4.97 0.27
C LEU A 77 6.99 6.44 -0.13
N GLY A 78 6.65 7.36 0.75
CA GLY A 78 6.78 8.78 0.42
C GLY A 78 6.25 9.72 1.49
N LYS A 79 6.19 11.02 1.16
CA LYS A 79 5.56 12.07 1.97
C LYS A 79 4.26 12.53 1.30
N GLY A 80 3.27 12.89 2.12
CA GLY A 80 1.96 13.30 1.62
C GLY A 80 1.12 12.16 1.01
N VAL A 81 1.52 10.91 1.22
CA VAL A 81 0.93 9.71 0.57
C VAL A 81 0.00 8.91 1.49
N GLY A 82 -0.23 9.39 2.73
CA GLY A 82 -0.89 8.61 3.77
C GLY A 82 -2.40 8.43 3.61
N PRO A 83 -2.98 7.50 4.36
CA PRO A 83 -4.42 7.32 4.47
C PRO A 83 -5.12 8.55 5.02
N LEU A 84 -6.39 8.74 4.64
CA LEU A 84 -7.24 9.80 5.18
C LEU A 84 -8.35 9.20 6.04
N LEU A 85 -8.62 9.79 7.20
CA LEU A 85 -9.87 9.55 7.92
C LEU A 85 -10.92 10.53 7.40
N ILE A 86 -12.03 9.99 6.91
CA ILE A 86 -13.15 10.75 6.31
C ILE A 86 -14.45 10.50 7.05
N ALA A 87 -15.39 11.45 6.94
CA ALA A 87 -16.75 11.34 7.46
C ALA A 87 -17.75 12.11 6.57
N LYS A 88 -19.05 12.00 6.87
CA LYS A 88 -20.10 12.78 6.19
C LYS A 88 -20.08 14.26 6.57
N LYS A 89 -19.63 14.59 7.76
CA LYS A 89 -19.62 15.97 8.29
C LYS A 89 -18.33 16.21 9.07
N PRO A 90 -17.86 17.46 9.10
CA PRO A 90 -16.74 17.82 9.97
C PRO A 90 -17.13 17.61 11.44
N ILE A 91 -16.15 17.29 12.26
CA ILE A 91 -16.27 17.19 13.73
C ILE A 91 -15.49 18.32 14.37
N VAL A 92 -15.94 18.77 15.53
CA VAL A 92 -15.29 19.88 16.26
C VAL A 92 -14.10 19.38 17.07
N ASP A 93 -14.24 18.18 17.66
CA ASP A 93 -13.24 17.59 18.51
C ASP A 93 -12.80 16.22 17.96
N LEU A 94 -11.52 16.11 17.59
CA LEU A 94 -10.93 14.87 17.08
C LEU A 94 -10.91 13.76 18.14
N GLU A 95 -10.91 14.07 19.44
CA GLU A 95 -10.96 13.05 20.48
C GLU A 95 -12.26 12.22 20.42
N SER A 96 -13.35 12.78 19.88
CA SER A 96 -14.60 12.06 19.67
C SER A 96 -14.49 10.86 18.73
N VAL A 97 -13.44 10.79 17.89
CA VAL A 97 -13.15 9.63 17.02
C VAL A 97 -12.97 8.36 17.85
N ASN A 98 -12.51 8.45 19.10
CA ASN A 98 -12.31 7.29 19.96
C ASN A 98 -13.62 6.54 20.28
N GLU A 99 -14.76 7.23 20.22
CA GLU A 99 -16.10 6.65 20.49
C GLU A 99 -16.85 6.24 19.22
N MET A 100 -16.33 6.60 18.06
CA MET A 100 -16.97 6.35 16.76
C MET A 100 -16.78 4.91 16.29
N LYS A 101 -17.73 4.44 15.47
CA LYS A 101 -17.58 3.22 14.68
C LYS A 101 -16.80 3.53 13.38
N ILE A 102 -15.63 2.98 13.25
CA ILE A 102 -14.69 3.31 12.17
C ILE A 102 -14.51 2.16 11.20
N ALA A 103 -14.75 2.40 9.91
CA ALA A 103 -14.36 1.46 8.85
C ALA A 103 -12.87 1.57 8.54
N VAL A 104 -12.18 0.43 8.44
CA VAL A 104 -10.73 0.35 8.17
C VAL A 104 -10.47 -0.69 7.08
N PRO A 105 -9.53 -0.46 6.13
CA PRO A 105 -9.36 -1.30 4.94
C PRO A 105 -8.75 -2.70 5.19
N GLY A 106 -8.51 -3.07 6.44
CA GLY A 106 -8.01 -4.38 6.83
C GLY A 106 -7.17 -4.33 8.09
N ILE A 107 -7.19 -5.41 8.84
CA ILE A 107 -6.54 -5.49 10.16
C ILE A 107 -5.01 -5.37 10.09
N ASN A 108 -4.39 -5.94 9.05
CA ASN A 108 -2.94 -5.97 8.87
C ASN A 108 -2.42 -4.89 7.90
N THR A 109 -3.22 -3.85 7.63
CA THR A 109 -2.83 -2.76 6.74
C THR A 109 -2.03 -1.68 7.47
N THR A 110 -1.14 -0.99 6.74
CA THR A 110 -0.48 0.21 7.24
C THR A 110 -1.50 1.28 7.65
N ALA A 111 -2.63 1.35 6.94
CA ALA A 111 -3.71 2.27 7.25
C ALA A 111 -4.30 2.05 8.66
N ASN A 112 -4.51 0.78 9.05
CA ASN A 112 -4.96 0.45 10.42
C ASN A 112 -3.88 0.78 11.46
N LEU A 113 -2.60 0.54 11.15
CA LEU A 113 -1.50 0.87 12.06
C LEU A 113 -1.42 2.38 12.33
N LEU A 114 -1.47 3.21 11.27
CA LEU A 114 -1.45 4.66 11.39
C LEU A 114 -2.69 5.19 12.14
N PHE A 115 -3.87 4.63 11.84
CA PHE A 115 -5.09 4.97 12.56
C PHE A 115 -4.97 4.62 14.06
N SER A 116 -4.46 3.43 14.37
CA SER A 116 -4.28 2.99 15.77
C SER A 116 -3.24 3.80 16.52
N MET A 117 -2.22 4.32 15.82
CA MET A 117 -1.23 5.23 16.38
C MET A 117 -1.85 6.60 16.70
N ALA A 118 -2.70 7.12 15.80
CA ALA A 118 -3.36 8.42 16.00
C ALA A 118 -4.48 8.36 17.05
N PHE A 119 -5.23 7.25 17.09
CA PHE A 119 -6.39 7.06 17.96
C PHE A 119 -6.29 5.71 18.71
N PRO A 120 -5.41 5.60 19.72
CA PRO A 120 -5.16 4.32 20.41
C PRO A 120 -6.37 3.81 21.21
N ASN A 121 -7.31 4.69 21.54
CA ASN A 121 -8.53 4.36 22.29
C ASN A 121 -9.72 4.01 21.37
N ALA A 122 -9.63 4.21 20.05
CA ALA A 122 -10.67 3.85 19.10
C ALA A 122 -10.74 2.34 18.90
N LYS A 123 -11.54 1.63 19.67
CA LYS A 123 -11.65 0.16 19.67
C LYS A 123 -12.77 -0.37 18.76
N ASN A 124 -13.76 0.45 18.41
CA ASN A 124 -14.92 0.04 17.59
C ASN A 124 -14.58 0.13 16.10
N LYS A 125 -13.80 -0.84 15.62
CA LYS A 125 -13.35 -0.92 14.23
C LYS A 125 -14.14 -2.00 13.45
N GLN A 126 -14.55 -1.65 12.24
CA GLN A 126 -15.10 -2.59 11.26
C GLN A 126 -14.12 -2.70 10.08
N PHE A 127 -13.64 -3.91 9.81
CA PHE A 127 -12.75 -4.16 8.67
C PHE A 127 -13.57 -4.44 7.43
N LEU A 128 -13.36 -3.65 6.38
CA LEU A 128 -14.05 -3.73 5.08
C LEU A 128 -13.03 -3.73 3.96
N VAL A 129 -13.43 -4.19 2.77
CA VAL A 129 -12.62 -3.98 1.57
C VAL A 129 -12.58 -2.48 1.27
N PHE A 130 -11.44 -1.95 0.85
CA PHE A 130 -11.21 -0.51 0.77
C PHE A 130 -12.25 0.26 -0.06
N HIS A 131 -12.75 -0.32 -1.15
CA HIS A 131 -13.75 0.30 -2.02
C HIS A 131 -15.17 0.35 -1.42
N GLU A 132 -15.45 -0.40 -0.34
CA GLU A 132 -16.73 -0.39 0.37
C GLU A 132 -16.81 0.69 1.45
N ILE A 133 -15.66 1.25 1.88
CA ILE A 133 -15.59 2.16 3.03
C ILE A 133 -16.39 3.44 2.82
N GLU A 134 -16.27 4.09 1.67
CA GLU A 134 -17.02 5.31 1.37
C GLU A 134 -18.53 5.08 1.38
N ALA A 135 -18.99 3.97 0.80
CA ALA A 135 -20.41 3.58 0.82
C ALA A 135 -20.91 3.33 2.25
N ALA A 136 -20.10 2.67 3.08
CA ALA A 136 -20.43 2.44 4.49
C ALA A 136 -20.55 3.75 5.29
N VAL A 137 -19.67 4.73 5.03
CA VAL A 137 -19.76 6.07 5.63
C VAL A 137 -21.01 6.80 5.11
N LEU A 138 -21.25 6.82 3.81
CA LEU A 138 -22.38 7.52 3.20
C LEU A 138 -23.73 6.97 3.66
N SER A 139 -23.86 5.65 3.80
CA SER A 139 -25.08 5.02 4.33
C SER A 139 -25.29 5.25 5.83
N GLY A 140 -24.23 5.59 6.57
CA GLY A 140 -24.26 5.70 8.04
C GLY A 140 -24.13 4.35 8.75
N ALA A 141 -23.67 3.31 8.05
CA ALA A 141 -23.34 2.02 8.66
C ALA A 141 -22.12 2.12 9.60
N VAL A 142 -21.26 3.12 9.36
CA VAL A 142 -20.15 3.57 10.18
C VAL A 142 -20.15 5.08 10.27
N ASP A 143 -19.53 5.64 11.32
CA ASP A 143 -19.47 7.09 11.55
C ASP A 143 -18.39 7.75 10.70
N ALA A 144 -17.24 7.09 10.56
CA ALA A 144 -16.11 7.53 9.75
C ALA A 144 -15.38 6.33 9.13
N GLY A 145 -14.47 6.60 8.18
CA GLY A 145 -13.73 5.55 7.50
C GLY A 145 -12.33 5.99 7.09
N VAL A 146 -11.41 5.05 7.11
CA VAL A 146 -10.02 5.25 6.65
C VAL A 146 -9.93 4.85 5.19
N ILE A 147 -9.76 5.83 4.31
CA ILE A 147 -9.62 5.60 2.87
C ILE A 147 -8.16 5.58 2.43
N ILE A 148 -7.90 4.80 1.38
CA ILE A 148 -6.60 4.59 0.74
C ILE A 148 -6.77 4.66 -0.79
N HIS A 149 -5.69 4.51 -1.53
CA HIS A 149 -5.67 4.41 -2.99
C HIS A 149 -6.32 5.64 -3.68
N GLU A 150 -7.03 5.42 -4.78
CA GLU A 150 -7.70 6.44 -5.59
C GLU A 150 -8.81 7.19 -4.85
N ASN A 151 -9.44 6.58 -3.85
CA ASN A 151 -10.46 7.23 -3.04
C ASN A 151 -9.97 8.54 -2.40
N ARG A 152 -8.64 8.65 -2.18
CA ARG A 152 -8.00 9.89 -1.71
C ARG A 152 -8.24 11.09 -2.64
N PHE A 153 -8.46 10.85 -3.93
CA PHE A 153 -8.68 11.90 -4.93
C PHE A 153 -10.16 12.19 -5.18
N THR A 154 -11.06 11.25 -4.87
CA THR A 154 -12.45 11.28 -5.30
C THR A 154 -13.48 11.46 -4.16
N TYR A 155 -13.07 11.35 -2.88
CA TYR A 155 -14.01 11.41 -1.75
C TYR A 155 -14.77 12.74 -1.64
N LEU A 156 -14.16 13.86 -2.04
CA LEU A 156 -14.81 15.18 -2.01
C LEU A 156 -15.98 15.25 -2.98
N ASP A 157 -15.87 14.65 -4.17
CA ASP A 157 -16.91 14.62 -5.19
C ASP A 157 -18.13 13.81 -4.72
N LYS A 158 -17.94 12.93 -3.73
CA LYS A 158 -19.01 12.15 -3.08
C LYS A 158 -19.63 12.86 -1.86
N GLY A 159 -19.22 14.11 -1.59
CA GLY A 159 -19.72 14.91 -0.47
C GLY A 159 -19.16 14.48 0.91
N LEU A 160 -18.08 13.74 0.93
CA LEU A 160 -17.37 13.37 2.15
C LEU A 160 -16.35 14.44 2.53
N VAL A 161 -16.01 14.52 3.81
CA VAL A 161 -15.03 15.48 4.34
C VAL A 161 -13.88 14.76 5.01
N LYS A 162 -12.68 15.30 4.89
CA LYS A 162 -11.51 14.82 5.60
C LYS A 162 -11.53 15.32 7.05
N LEU A 163 -11.41 14.40 8.00
CA LEU A 163 -11.23 14.71 9.41
C LEU A 163 -9.76 14.93 9.76
N ILE A 164 -8.90 14.00 9.30
CA ILE A 164 -7.45 14.08 9.49
C ILE A 164 -6.73 13.35 8.35
N ASP A 165 -5.56 13.84 7.98
CA ASP A 165 -4.58 13.12 7.17
C ASP A 165 -3.64 12.35 8.12
N LEU A 166 -3.79 11.02 8.15
CA LEU A 166 -2.99 10.14 9.01
C LEU A 166 -1.52 10.11 8.58
N GLY A 167 -1.27 10.43 7.31
CA GLY A 167 0.08 10.56 6.81
C GLY A 167 0.77 11.82 7.30
N ALA A 168 0.07 12.95 7.24
CA ALA A 168 0.59 14.20 7.80
C ALA A 168 0.85 14.06 9.31
N TYR A 169 -0.05 13.35 10.03
CA TYR A 169 0.15 13.03 11.45
C TYR A 169 1.43 12.20 11.69
N TRP A 170 1.67 11.15 10.87
CA TRP A 170 2.88 10.34 10.93
C TRP A 170 4.14 11.18 10.70
N GLU A 171 4.15 11.98 9.62
CA GLU A 171 5.29 12.80 9.24
C GLU A 171 5.63 13.86 10.29
N GLU A 172 4.61 14.50 10.90
CA GLU A 172 4.79 15.46 11.98
C GLU A 172 5.39 14.80 13.24
N LYS A 173 4.89 13.61 13.61
CA LYS A 173 5.32 12.94 14.85
C LYS A 173 6.68 12.26 14.74
N LEU A 174 7.03 11.73 13.58
CA LEU A 174 8.18 10.83 13.41
C LEU A 174 9.24 11.40 12.46
N ASN A 175 8.96 12.51 11.77
CA ASN A 175 9.85 13.19 10.83
C ASN A 175 10.49 12.24 9.81
N CYS A 176 9.72 11.30 9.28
CA CYS A 176 10.15 10.37 8.24
C CYS A 176 9.05 10.08 7.22
N PRO A 177 9.39 9.64 5.99
CA PRO A 177 8.41 9.22 4.99
C PRO A 177 7.54 8.07 5.50
N ILE A 178 6.37 7.90 4.91
CA ILE A 178 5.44 6.81 5.29
C ILE A 178 5.72 5.59 4.43
N PRO A 179 6.08 4.43 5.02
CA PRO A 179 6.13 3.17 4.29
C PRO A 179 4.71 2.59 4.22
N LEU A 180 4.11 2.57 3.02
CA LEU A 180 2.75 2.08 2.79
C LEU A 180 2.72 0.60 2.43
N GLY A 181 3.47 0.22 1.40
CA GLY A 181 3.55 -1.16 0.93
C GLY A 181 4.92 -1.48 0.33
N GLY A 182 5.35 -2.73 0.49
CA GLY A 182 6.62 -3.25 0.00
C GLY A 182 6.45 -4.56 -0.75
N ILE A 183 7.53 -5.01 -1.39
CA ILE A 183 7.59 -6.31 -2.03
C ILE A 183 8.37 -7.25 -1.13
N ILE A 184 7.82 -8.43 -0.89
CA ILE A 184 8.48 -9.49 -0.14
C ILE A 184 8.72 -10.72 -1.03
N MET A 185 9.78 -11.46 -0.72
CA MET A 185 10.10 -12.74 -1.37
C MET A 185 10.39 -13.80 -0.32
N GLN A 186 9.90 -15.03 -0.54
CA GLN A 186 10.11 -16.15 0.41
C GLN A 186 11.58 -16.41 0.66
N ASN A 187 11.94 -16.63 1.92
CA ASN A 187 13.32 -16.90 2.39
C ASN A 187 13.87 -18.27 1.92
N LYS A 188 13.03 -19.15 1.35
CA LYS A 188 13.48 -20.41 0.76
C LYS A 188 14.35 -20.24 -0.50
N PHE A 189 14.32 -19.06 -1.13
CA PHE A 189 15.16 -18.74 -2.25
C PHE A 189 16.48 -18.15 -1.79
N ASP A 190 17.57 -18.54 -2.43
CA ASP A 190 18.90 -18.02 -2.09
C ASP A 190 19.06 -16.54 -2.39
N GLN A 191 20.06 -15.91 -1.77
CA GLN A 191 20.32 -14.48 -1.88
C GLN A 191 20.56 -14.01 -3.31
N ASN A 192 21.20 -14.85 -4.16
CA ASN A 192 21.44 -14.52 -5.57
C ASN A 192 20.13 -14.44 -6.34
N THR A 193 19.21 -15.38 -6.11
CA THR A 193 17.87 -15.38 -6.71
C THR A 193 17.07 -14.17 -6.23
N GLN A 194 17.09 -13.85 -4.94
CA GLN A 194 16.42 -12.66 -4.40
C GLN A 194 16.98 -11.37 -5.03
N SER A 195 18.29 -11.22 -5.12
CA SER A 195 18.95 -10.04 -5.73
C SER A 195 18.62 -9.91 -7.23
N LYS A 196 18.48 -11.01 -7.95
CA LYS A 196 18.06 -10.99 -9.36
C LYS A 196 16.61 -10.51 -9.50
N ILE A 197 15.68 -11.04 -8.69
CA ILE A 197 14.29 -10.59 -8.69
C ILE A 197 14.19 -9.10 -8.34
N GLU A 198 14.92 -8.65 -7.32
CA GLU A 198 14.98 -7.24 -6.95
C GLU A 198 15.47 -6.38 -8.12
N SER A 199 16.55 -6.81 -8.82
CA SER A 199 17.07 -6.13 -10.01
C SER A 199 16.05 -6.08 -11.14
N LEU A 200 15.29 -7.15 -11.38
CA LEU A 200 14.25 -7.19 -12.41
C LEU A 200 13.09 -6.25 -12.08
N ILE A 201 12.65 -6.20 -10.81
CA ILE A 201 11.62 -5.25 -10.37
C ILE A 201 12.13 -3.81 -10.58
N LYS A 202 13.37 -3.51 -10.18
CA LYS A 202 14.00 -2.21 -10.41
C LYS A 202 14.00 -1.84 -11.89
N LYS A 203 14.48 -2.72 -12.76
CA LYS A 203 14.48 -2.52 -14.24
C LYS A 203 13.06 -2.26 -14.77
N SER A 204 12.05 -2.94 -14.23
CA SER A 204 10.65 -2.74 -14.61
C SER A 204 10.14 -1.34 -14.23
N VAL A 205 10.47 -0.86 -13.04
CA VAL A 205 10.13 0.51 -12.60
C VAL A 205 10.85 1.56 -13.45
N GLU A 206 12.15 1.37 -13.73
CA GLU A 206 12.94 2.27 -14.56
C GLU A 206 12.38 2.33 -15.99
N TYR A 207 12.04 1.18 -16.59
CA TYR A 207 11.39 1.12 -17.91
C TYR A 207 10.04 1.87 -17.90
N ALA A 208 9.23 1.70 -16.84
CA ALA A 208 7.96 2.38 -16.73
C ALA A 208 8.14 3.90 -16.68
N PHE A 209 9.13 4.41 -15.94
CA PHE A 209 9.45 5.85 -15.90
C PHE A 209 9.97 6.39 -17.23
N GLU A 210 10.79 5.64 -17.97
CA GLU A 210 11.28 6.05 -19.29
C GLU A 210 10.14 6.25 -20.30
N ASN A 211 9.03 5.53 -20.12
CA ASN A 211 7.86 5.60 -21.00
C ASN A 211 6.76 6.51 -20.45
N TYR A 212 6.88 7.00 -19.22
CA TYR A 212 5.91 7.93 -18.63
C TYR A 212 5.96 9.30 -19.34
N PRO A 213 4.84 9.99 -19.59
CA PRO A 213 3.52 9.83 -18.97
C PRO A 213 2.53 8.93 -19.71
N GLN A 214 2.98 8.05 -20.62
CA GLN A 214 2.10 7.14 -21.33
C GLN A 214 1.56 6.06 -20.37
N ILE A 215 0.24 5.98 -20.23
CA ILE A 215 -0.42 4.88 -19.51
C ILE A 215 -0.60 3.72 -20.48
N THR A 216 -0.14 2.54 -20.10
CA THR A 216 -0.24 1.35 -20.93
C THR A 216 -1.63 0.73 -20.87
N ASP A 217 -1.98 -0.11 -21.85
CA ASP A 217 -3.25 -0.84 -21.86
C ASP A 217 -3.34 -1.82 -20.69
N TYR A 218 -2.20 -2.33 -20.21
CA TYR A 218 -2.15 -3.17 -19.02
C TYR A 218 -2.62 -2.40 -17.77
N VAL A 219 -2.12 -1.20 -17.56
CA VAL A 219 -2.54 -0.34 -16.44
C VAL A 219 -4.02 0.04 -16.57
N ARG A 220 -4.45 0.48 -17.78
CA ARG A 220 -5.86 0.85 -18.02
C ARG A 220 -6.81 -0.32 -17.81
N GLY A 221 -6.43 -1.51 -18.27
CA GLY A 221 -7.28 -2.70 -18.22
C GLY A 221 -7.53 -3.23 -16.80
N HIS A 222 -6.68 -2.87 -15.85
CA HIS A 222 -6.79 -3.32 -14.44
C HIS A 222 -7.24 -2.22 -13.48
N ALA A 223 -7.16 -0.95 -13.86
CA ALA A 223 -7.57 0.16 -13.00
C ALA A 223 -9.08 0.11 -12.72
N GLN A 224 -9.45 0.31 -11.44
CA GLN A 224 -10.86 0.43 -11.05
C GLN A 224 -11.44 1.79 -11.46
N GLU A 225 -10.63 2.85 -11.40
CA GLU A 225 -10.98 4.19 -11.86
C GLU A 225 -10.57 4.35 -13.33
N MET A 226 -11.54 4.66 -14.19
CA MET A 226 -11.36 4.76 -15.64
C MET A 226 -10.75 6.09 -16.08
N SER A 227 -10.71 7.12 -15.23
CA SER A 227 -10.13 8.42 -15.55
C SER A 227 -8.61 8.34 -15.62
N GLU A 228 -8.04 8.62 -16.79
CA GLU A 228 -6.58 8.63 -16.97
C GLU A 228 -5.90 9.69 -16.08
N SER A 229 -6.59 10.79 -15.80
CA SER A 229 -6.10 11.82 -14.87
C SER A 229 -5.94 11.27 -13.45
N VAL A 230 -6.90 10.49 -12.96
CA VAL A 230 -6.82 9.86 -11.63
C VAL A 230 -5.77 8.77 -11.60
N MET A 231 -5.65 7.96 -12.68
CA MET A 231 -4.56 6.97 -12.78
C MET A 231 -3.18 7.62 -12.68
N ARG A 232 -2.95 8.76 -13.39
CA ARG A 232 -1.69 9.52 -13.33
C ARG A 232 -1.44 10.06 -11.92
N GLN A 233 -2.44 10.70 -11.30
CA GLN A 233 -2.32 11.20 -9.93
C GLN A 233 -1.95 10.08 -8.95
N HIS A 234 -2.52 8.89 -9.15
CA HIS A 234 -2.20 7.70 -8.35
C HIS A 234 -0.75 7.26 -8.56
N ILE A 235 -0.29 7.18 -9.82
CA ILE A 235 1.11 6.83 -10.14
C ILE A 235 2.05 7.89 -9.56
N ASP A 236 1.83 9.16 -9.84
CA ASP A 236 2.67 10.28 -9.39
C ASP A 236 2.81 10.32 -7.86
N LEU A 237 1.74 9.95 -7.14
CA LEU A 237 1.75 9.96 -5.69
C LEU A 237 2.52 8.77 -5.09
N TYR A 238 2.34 7.57 -5.65
CA TYR A 238 2.80 6.34 -5.01
C TYR A 238 4.04 5.70 -5.62
N VAL A 239 4.42 6.09 -6.86
CA VAL A 239 5.61 5.56 -7.54
C VAL A 239 6.65 6.66 -7.69
N ASN A 240 7.82 6.45 -7.08
CA ASN A 240 8.89 7.46 -7.00
C ASN A 240 10.26 6.79 -6.81
N ASN A 241 11.28 7.54 -6.44
CA ASN A 241 12.63 7.02 -6.23
C ASN A 241 12.69 5.86 -5.21
N PHE A 242 11.81 5.86 -4.21
CA PHE A 242 11.72 4.74 -3.26
C PHE A 242 11.15 3.47 -3.90
N SER A 243 10.43 3.59 -5.01
CA SER A 243 9.98 2.42 -5.79
C SER A 243 11.11 1.81 -6.61
N ILE A 244 12.12 2.60 -6.98
CA ILE A 244 13.35 2.10 -7.61
C ILE A 244 14.24 1.41 -6.58
N ASP A 245 14.47 2.08 -5.45
CA ASP A 245 15.28 1.57 -4.33
C ASP A 245 14.91 2.30 -3.04
N LEU A 246 14.65 1.57 -1.96
CA LEU A 246 14.38 2.16 -0.64
C LEU A 246 15.51 3.06 -0.14
N GLY A 247 16.74 2.75 -0.50
CA GLY A 247 17.91 3.49 0.00
C GLY A 247 18.00 3.49 1.53
N ILE A 248 18.84 4.36 2.06
CA ILE A 248 19.05 4.49 3.53
C ILE A 248 17.80 5.09 4.19
N GLU A 249 17.19 6.11 3.59
CA GLU A 249 16.02 6.81 4.14
C GLU A 249 14.79 5.90 4.20
N GLY A 250 14.52 5.17 3.12
CA GLY A 250 13.40 4.23 3.08
C GLY A 250 13.55 3.08 4.06
N LYS A 251 14.75 2.50 4.18
CA LYS A 251 15.03 1.45 5.17
C LYS A 251 14.80 1.96 6.60
N LYS A 252 15.28 3.16 6.91
CA LYS A 252 15.04 3.80 8.22
C LYS A 252 13.56 4.05 8.49
N ALA A 253 12.79 4.44 7.47
CA ALA A 253 11.34 4.62 7.61
C ALA A 253 10.63 3.30 7.91
N VAL A 254 11.05 2.20 7.27
CA VAL A 254 10.53 0.86 7.56
C VAL A 254 10.88 0.43 8.99
N GLU A 255 12.11 0.62 9.44
CA GLU A 255 12.51 0.35 10.83
C GLU A 255 11.67 1.14 11.83
N THR A 256 11.42 2.43 11.55
CA THR A 256 10.54 3.27 12.36
C THR A 256 9.11 2.71 12.44
N LEU A 257 8.58 2.22 11.31
CA LEU A 257 7.25 1.58 11.29
C LEU A 257 7.22 0.30 12.14
N LEU A 258 8.25 -0.53 12.06
CA LEU A 258 8.38 -1.74 12.87
C LEU A 258 8.40 -1.40 14.38
N ASP A 259 9.06 -0.32 14.77
CA ASP A 259 9.08 0.13 16.15
C ASP A 259 7.72 0.69 16.62
N VAL A 260 7.01 1.40 15.75
CA VAL A 260 5.61 1.83 16.01
C VAL A 260 4.71 0.61 16.18
N TYR A 261 4.83 -0.37 15.28
CA TYR A 261 4.05 -1.61 15.37
C TYR A 261 4.23 -2.32 16.72
N LYS A 262 5.47 -2.48 17.18
CA LYS A 262 5.77 -3.09 18.49
C LYS A 262 5.11 -2.34 19.63
N LYS A 263 5.16 -0.99 19.62
CA LYS A 263 4.55 -0.15 20.66
C LYS A 263 3.02 -0.20 20.64
N THR A 264 2.42 -0.19 19.45
CA THR A 264 0.95 -0.20 19.27
C THR A 264 0.33 -1.56 19.62
N ASN A 265 1.05 -2.67 19.43
CA ASN A 265 0.57 -4.01 19.75
C ASN A 265 1.03 -4.55 21.11
N ALA A 266 1.85 -3.78 21.85
CA ALA A 266 2.23 -4.08 23.23
C ALA A 266 1.20 -3.59 24.28
N ILE A 267 0.14 -2.90 23.81
CA ILE A 267 -0.99 -2.39 24.58
C ILE A 267 -2.23 -3.24 24.29
#